data_5cea76013da58ef4a2ffafd91f21c030
#
_entry.id   5cea76013da58ef4a2ffafd91f21c030
#
_cell.length_a   1.000
_cell.length_b   1.000
_cell.length_c   1.000
_cell.angle_alpha   90.00
_cell.angle_beta   90.00
_cell.angle_gamma   90.00
#
_symmetry.space_group_name_H-M   'P 1'
#
loop_
_entity.id
_entity.type
_entity.pdbx_description
1 polymer ?
#
loop_
_entity_poly.entity_id
_entity_poly.type
_entity_poly.pdbx_seq_one_letter_code
_entity_poly.pdbx_strand_id
1 'polypeptide(L)'
;MLKVSLISLGCAKNLVDSEIMIGHLHQAGMTVIPDAEQADVVIVNTCSFIDSSKEESIGHILEVHQNRGMTKRRKEQKLIVAGCMSQRFSKDLSTSLHDEVDAFIGLDQVTKVAPIIEGLFAQERSAKAGPLTFIEGKSTYIPDYDTPRFRLTPKHFAYIKIAEGCNHPCTFCIIPQIRGRHRSRTQESVVKEVEALVKSGVKEINLISQDTTYFGMDQWEGERPKPSSPVDSSKGNSLCTLLREINRIEGDFWVRLLYTHPAHWSDELIQTIAECDKVAKYVDIPLQHISDRMLTAMKRVTSGDYIRDLLRRMRAGIPG
;
A
#
# COMPACT_ATOMS: atom_id res chain seq x y z
N MET A 1 -23.70 -7.25 17.96
CA MET A 1 -22.84 -6.49 17.03
C MET A 1 -21.41 -6.92 17.29
N LEU A 2 -20.71 -7.46 16.28
CA LEU A 2 -19.33 -7.95 16.44
C LEU A 2 -18.36 -6.79 16.66
N LYS A 3 -17.45 -6.96 17.61
CA LYS A 3 -16.35 -6.05 17.90
C LYS A 3 -15.08 -6.54 17.21
N VAL A 4 -14.45 -5.70 16.43
CA VAL A 4 -13.24 -6.03 15.68
C VAL A 4 -12.10 -5.11 16.11
N SER A 5 -10.94 -5.68 16.41
CA SER A 5 -9.70 -4.93 16.59
C SER A 5 -8.78 -5.17 15.39
N LEU A 6 -8.06 -4.13 14.95
CA LEU A 6 -7.15 -4.22 13.81
C LEU A 6 -5.78 -3.69 14.18
N ILE A 7 -4.77 -4.55 14.12
CA ILE A 7 -3.36 -4.24 14.30
C ILE A 7 -2.75 -4.03 12.91
N SER A 8 -2.34 -2.79 12.61
CA SER A 8 -1.79 -2.40 11.30
C SER A 8 -0.28 -2.29 11.37
N LEU A 9 0.43 -3.17 10.69
CA LEU A 9 1.88 -3.22 10.65
C LEU A 9 2.44 -2.82 9.29
N GLY A 10 3.71 -2.41 9.25
CA GLY A 10 4.45 -2.16 8.03
C GLY A 10 4.30 -0.74 7.46
N CYS A 11 4.09 -0.62 6.15
CA CYS A 11 4.23 0.64 5.42
C CYS A 11 2.90 1.38 5.18
N ALA A 12 2.97 2.63 4.66
CA ALA A 12 1.81 3.44 4.32
C ALA A 12 0.79 2.74 3.39
N LYS A 13 1.25 1.86 2.46
CA LYS A 13 0.34 1.08 1.61
C LYS A 13 -0.49 0.10 2.43
N ASN A 14 0.14 -0.56 3.40
CA ASN A 14 -0.53 -1.48 4.31
C ASN A 14 -1.52 -0.74 5.23
N LEU A 15 -1.15 0.47 5.66
CA LEU A 15 -2.04 1.32 6.45
C LEU A 15 -3.31 1.66 5.66
N VAL A 16 -3.19 2.04 4.38
CA VAL A 16 -4.37 2.30 3.53
C VAL A 16 -5.21 1.03 3.36
N ASP A 17 -4.60 -0.15 3.22
CA ASP A 17 -5.34 -1.43 3.19
C ASP A 17 -6.11 -1.66 4.51
N SER A 18 -5.52 -1.32 5.67
CA SER A 18 -6.19 -1.36 6.98
C SER A 18 -7.37 -0.38 7.06
N GLU A 19 -7.19 0.84 6.60
CA GLU A 19 -8.25 1.86 6.57
C GLU A 19 -9.43 1.46 5.69
N ILE A 20 -9.18 0.77 4.57
CA ILE A 20 -10.20 0.19 3.70
C ILE A 20 -10.93 -0.95 4.41
N MET A 21 -10.20 -1.87 5.05
CA MET A 21 -10.84 -2.94 5.84
C MET A 21 -11.77 -2.36 6.90
N ILE A 22 -11.34 -1.36 7.65
CA ILE A 22 -12.18 -0.68 8.67
C ILE A 22 -13.40 -0.04 8.03
N GLY A 23 -13.27 0.63 6.88
CA GLY A 23 -14.40 1.20 6.16
C GLY A 23 -15.47 0.16 5.81
N HIS A 24 -15.07 -1.00 5.31
CA HIS A 24 -16.00 -2.12 5.02
C HIS A 24 -16.61 -2.75 6.28
N LEU A 25 -15.85 -2.84 7.38
CA LEU A 25 -16.38 -3.31 8.67
C LEU A 25 -17.45 -2.37 9.19
N HIS A 26 -17.26 -1.07 9.13
CA HIS A 26 -18.28 -0.07 9.52
C HIS A 26 -19.53 -0.15 8.64
N GLN A 27 -19.38 -0.32 7.32
CA GLN A 27 -20.55 -0.49 6.43
C GLN A 27 -21.36 -1.77 6.74
N ALA A 28 -20.69 -2.83 7.20
CA ALA A 28 -21.34 -4.06 7.65
C ALA A 28 -21.92 -3.98 9.07
N GLY A 29 -21.87 -2.80 9.71
CA GLY A 29 -22.40 -2.60 11.06
C GLY A 29 -21.54 -3.20 12.17
N MET A 30 -20.28 -3.54 11.92
CA MET A 30 -19.34 -4.01 12.94
C MET A 30 -18.71 -2.83 13.68
N THR A 31 -18.40 -3.01 14.97
CA THR A 31 -17.78 -1.99 15.80
C THR A 31 -16.27 -2.21 15.84
N VAL A 32 -15.48 -1.25 15.34
CA VAL A 32 -14.03 -1.29 15.47
C VAL A 32 -13.61 -0.70 16.80
N ILE A 33 -12.80 -1.45 17.56
CA ILE A 33 -12.30 -1.07 18.88
C ILE A 33 -10.77 -1.19 18.95
N PRO A 34 -10.08 -0.35 19.72
CA PRO A 34 -8.63 -0.41 19.84
C PRO A 34 -8.12 -1.59 20.68
N ASP A 35 -8.93 -2.06 21.62
CA ASP A 35 -8.57 -3.10 22.57
C ASP A 35 -8.79 -4.50 21.97
N ALA A 36 -7.68 -5.18 21.65
CA ALA A 36 -7.71 -6.53 21.08
C ALA A 36 -8.28 -7.58 22.05
N GLU A 37 -8.14 -7.39 23.38
CA GLU A 37 -8.63 -8.37 24.35
C GLU A 37 -10.16 -8.35 24.46
N GLN A 38 -10.80 -7.22 24.19
CA GLN A 38 -12.25 -7.06 24.21
C GLN A 38 -12.90 -7.33 22.84
N ALA A 39 -12.12 -7.55 21.80
CA ALA A 39 -12.62 -7.81 20.45
C ALA A 39 -13.12 -9.26 20.30
N ASP A 40 -14.14 -9.45 19.47
CA ASP A 40 -14.59 -10.78 19.03
C ASP A 40 -13.71 -11.30 17.88
N VAL A 41 -13.12 -10.36 17.12
CA VAL A 41 -12.17 -10.65 16.04
C VAL A 41 -10.95 -9.73 16.14
N VAL A 42 -9.77 -10.30 16.03
CA VAL A 42 -8.54 -9.53 15.85
C VAL A 42 -8.00 -9.76 14.46
N ILE A 43 -7.74 -8.69 13.73
CA ILE A 43 -7.10 -8.72 12.42
C ILE A 43 -5.67 -8.19 12.57
N VAL A 44 -4.67 -8.99 12.21
CA VAL A 44 -3.27 -8.55 12.12
C VAL A 44 -2.92 -8.34 10.65
N ASN A 45 -2.84 -7.07 10.22
CA ASN A 45 -2.42 -6.71 8.87
C ASN A 45 -0.90 -6.63 8.80
N THR A 46 -0.29 -7.62 8.16
CA THR A 46 1.13 -7.98 8.29
C THR A 46 2.01 -7.43 7.16
N CYS A 47 3.30 -7.26 7.45
CA CYS A 47 4.35 -6.94 6.49
C CYS A 47 5.30 -8.14 6.30
N SER A 48 5.89 -8.26 5.10
CA SER A 48 6.87 -9.32 4.80
C SER A 48 8.05 -8.84 3.95
N PHE A 49 8.31 -7.54 3.94
CA PHE A 49 9.31 -6.97 3.05
C PHE A 49 10.75 -7.22 3.53
N ILE A 50 11.04 -6.97 4.79
CA ILE A 50 12.32 -7.23 5.45
C ILE A 50 12.15 -8.20 6.61
N ASP A 51 13.24 -8.79 7.08
CA ASP A 51 13.19 -9.82 8.13
C ASP A 51 12.63 -9.29 9.45
N SER A 52 13.06 -8.11 9.89
CA SER A 52 12.51 -7.46 11.09
C SER A 52 10.99 -7.24 11.03
N SER A 53 10.45 -6.88 9.86
CA SER A 53 9.00 -6.75 9.69
C SER A 53 8.26 -8.08 9.71
N LYS A 54 8.93 -9.17 9.31
CA LYS A 54 8.38 -10.53 9.44
C LYS A 54 8.35 -10.97 10.90
N GLU A 55 9.44 -10.74 11.63
CA GLU A 55 9.54 -11.03 13.05
C GLU A 55 8.49 -10.26 13.86
N GLU A 56 8.34 -8.96 13.62
CA GLU A 56 7.29 -8.12 14.21
C GLU A 56 5.90 -8.71 13.93
N SER A 57 5.62 -9.06 12.68
CA SER A 57 4.32 -9.61 12.27
C SER A 57 4.02 -10.95 12.97
N ILE A 58 4.98 -11.87 13.02
CA ILE A 58 4.82 -13.14 13.73
C ILE A 58 4.68 -12.91 15.24
N GLY A 59 5.48 -12.01 15.82
CA GLY A 59 5.39 -11.64 17.24
C GLY A 59 3.98 -11.22 17.62
N HIS A 60 3.35 -10.31 16.89
CA HIS A 60 1.97 -9.86 17.15
C HIS A 60 0.92 -10.96 16.96
N ILE A 61 1.09 -11.85 15.97
CA ILE A 61 0.18 -12.99 15.78
C ILE A 61 0.22 -13.90 17.01
N LEU A 62 1.42 -14.25 17.46
CA LEU A 62 1.62 -15.12 18.62
C LEU A 62 1.17 -14.47 19.93
N GLU A 63 1.41 -13.17 20.11
CA GLU A 63 0.94 -12.39 21.26
C GLU A 63 -0.59 -12.43 21.36
N VAL A 64 -1.30 -12.12 20.28
CA VAL A 64 -2.77 -12.20 20.25
C VAL A 64 -3.25 -13.62 20.58
N HIS A 65 -2.62 -14.64 19.99
CA HIS A 65 -2.95 -16.03 20.27
C HIS A 65 -2.75 -16.40 21.73
N GLN A 66 -1.64 -16.00 22.35
CA GLN A 66 -1.36 -16.25 23.77
C GLN A 66 -2.37 -15.55 24.68
N ASN A 67 -2.65 -14.26 24.41
CA ASN A 67 -3.59 -13.47 25.20
C ASN A 67 -5.00 -14.07 25.19
N ARG A 68 -5.51 -14.49 24.04
CA ARG A 68 -6.83 -15.16 23.95
C ARG A 68 -6.84 -16.52 24.64
N GLY A 69 -5.68 -17.18 24.76
CA GLY A 69 -5.52 -18.41 25.56
C GLY A 69 -5.62 -18.15 27.06
N MET A 70 -4.91 -17.12 27.54
CA MET A 70 -4.92 -16.72 28.97
C MET A 70 -6.28 -16.25 29.43
N THR A 71 -7.01 -15.50 28.60
CA THR A 71 -8.38 -14.98 28.89
C THR A 71 -9.48 -16.03 28.65
N LYS A 72 -9.11 -17.28 28.28
CA LYS A 72 -10.02 -18.39 27.93
C LYS A 72 -10.98 -18.08 26.76
N ARG A 73 -10.68 -17.08 25.94
CA ARG A 73 -11.47 -16.67 24.77
C ARG A 73 -11.07 -17.36 23.46
N ARG A 74 -10.20 -18.35 23.50
CA ARG A 74 -9.62 -19.02 22.32
C ARG A 74 -10.67 -19.59 21.35
N LYS A 75 -11.81 -20.00 21.85
CA LYS A 75 -12.92 -20.52 21.04
C LYS A 75 -13.86 -19.42 20.51
N GLU A 76 -13.95 -18.32 21.21
CA GLU A 76 -14.89 -17.22 20.93
C GLU A 76 -14.23 -16.15 20.06
N GLN A 77 -12.99 -15.74 20.39
CA GLN A 77 -12.26 -14.73 19.64
C GLN A 77 -11.59 -15.34 18.39
N LYS A 78 -11.84 -14.74 17.22
CA LYS A 78 -11.20 -15.14 15.96
C LYS A 78 -9.96 -14.31 15.69
N LEU A 79 -8.90 -14.95 15.17
CA LEU A 79 -7.66 -14.31 14.72
C LEU A 79 -7.52 -14.45 13.20
N ILE A 80 -7.49 -13.31 12.52
CA ILE A 80 -7.31 -13.22 11.07
C ILE A 80 -5.96 -12.59 10.77
N VAL A 81 -5.19 -13.21 9.89
CA VAL A 81 -3.93 -12.66 9.38
C VAL A 81 -4.14 -12.14 7.96
N ALA A 82 -3.84 -10.86 7.76
CA ALA A 82 -4.00 -10.15 6.48
C ALA A 82 -2.66 -9.61 5.97
N GLY A 83 -2.65 -9.12 4.74
CA GLY A 83 -1.57 -8.30 4.21
C GLY A 83 -0.49 -9.05 3.45
N CYS A 84 0.70 -8.43 3.36
CA CYS A 84 1.79 -8.91 2.49
C CYS A 84 2.37 -10.26 2.93
N MET A 85 2.42 -10.55 4.24
CA MET A 85 2.94 -11.83 4.72
C MET A 85 1.96 -12.96 4.38
N SER A 86 0.68 -12.75 4.63
CA SER A 86 -0.39 -13.67 4.25
C SER A 86 -0.35 -13.95 2.73
N GLN A 87 -0.29 -12.92 1.91
CA GLN A 87 -0.20 -13.05 0.44
C GLN A 87 1.03 -13.85 -0.01
N ARG A 88 2.16 -13.70 0.66
CA ARG A 88 3.44 -14.31 0.26
C ARG A 88 3.62 -15.74 0.75
N PHE A 89 3.23 -16.02 1.98
CA PHE A 89 3.58 -17.23 2.70
C PHE A 89 2.37 -18.05 3.17
N SER A 90 1.22 -17.89 2.53
CA SER A 90 -0.03 -18.53 2.99
C SER A 90 0.10 -20.04 3.25
N LYS A 91 0.79 -20.76 2.37
CA LYS A 91 0.97 -22.22 2.51
C LYS A 91 1.83 -22.59 3.74
N ASP A 92 2.95 -21.90 3.90
CA ASP A 92 3.86 -22.15 5.03
C ASP A 92 3.21 -21.73 6.35
N LEU A 93 2.55 -20.56 6.37
CA LEU A 93 1.85 -20.05 7.55
C LEU A 93 0.65 -20.91 7.94
N SER A 94 -0.13 -21.41 6.98
CA SER A 94 -1.28 -22.29 7.30
C SER A 94 -0.86 -23.60 7.92
N THR A 95 0.38 -24.03 7.67
CA THR A 95 0.95 -25.22 8.30
C THR A 95 1.58 -24.89 9.66
N SER A 96 2.38 -23.80 9.71
CA SER A 96 3.16 -23.44 10.91
C SER A 96 2.32 -22.78 12.01
N LEU A 97 1.22 -22.11 11.64
CA LEU A 97 0.29 -21.43 12.54
C LEU A 97 -1.12 -22.04 12.46
N HIS A 98 -1.15 -23.37 12.33
CA HIS A 98 -2.40 -24.13 12.12
C HIS A 98 -3.40 -23.96 13.26
N ASP A 99 -2.91 -23.93 14.51
CA ASP A 99 -3.72 -23.83 15.71
C ASP A 99 -3.88 -22.40 16.22
N GLU A 100 -3.02 -21.50 15.72
CA GLU A 100 -2.93 -20.10 16.16
C GLU A 100 -3.88 -19.19 15.40
N VAL A 101 -4.18 -19.46 14.14
CA VAL A 101 -4.89 -18.55 13.22
C VAL A 101 -6.19 -19.18 12.74
N ASP A 102 -7.27 -18.41 12.66
CA ASP A 102 -8.56 -18.87 12.14
C ASP A 102 -8.70 -18.65 10.64
N ALA A 103 -8.10 -17.56 10.10
CA ALA A 103 -8.12 -17.29 8.66
C ALA A 103 -6.90 -16.48 8.18
N PHE A 104 -6.46 -16.75 6.95
CA PHE A 104 -5.51 -15.96 6.18
C PHE A 104 -6.24 -15.27 5.02
N ILE A 105 -6.09 -13.95 4.88
CA ILE A 105 -6.68 -13.17 3.79
C ILE A 105 -5.59 -12.47 2.98
N GLY A 106 -5.72 -12.49 1.65
CA GLY A 106 -4.81 -11.82 0.73
C GLY A 106 -5.13 -10.34 0.53
N LEU A 107 -4.31 -9.70 -0.31
CA LEU A 107 -4.44 -8.27 -0.60
C LEU A 107 -5.73 -7.92 -1.36
N ASP A 108 -6.26 -8.84 -2.17
CA ASP A 108 -7.49 -8.64 -2.94
C ASP A 108 -8.76 -8.87 -2.11
N GLN A 109 -8.60 -9.34 -0.87
CA GLN A 109 -9.72 -9.66 0.02
C GLN A 109 -10.00 -8.55 1.06
N VAL A 110 -9.25 -7.45 1.03
CA VAL A 110 -9.42 -6.33 1.98
C VAL A 110 -10.86 -5.76 1.96
N THR A 111 -11.50 -5.77 0.80
CA THR A 111 -12.91 -5.33 0.66
C THR A 111 -13.93 -6.39 1.07
N LYS A 112 -13.51 -7.66 1.23
CA LYS A 112 -14.36 -8.80 1.60
C LYS A 112 -14.20 -9.22 3.06
N VAL A 113 -13.53 -8.40 3.86
CA VAL A 113 -13.22 -8.75 5.26
C VAL A 113 -14.47 -9.01 6.10
N ALA A 114 -15.53 -8.24 5.93
CA ALA A 114 -16.76 -8.38 6.69
C ALA A 114 -17.48 -9.73 6.40
N PRO A 115 -17.81 -10.11 5.15
CA PRO A 115 -18.40 -11.43 4.89
C PRO A 115 -17.49 -12.61 5.26
N ILE A 116 -16.16 -12.44 5.21
CA ILE A 116 -15.23 -13.47 5.71
C ILE A 116 -15.41 -13.67 7.23
N ILE A 117 -15.48 -12.56 8.00
CA ILE A 117 -15.72 -12.62 9.43
C ILE A 117 -17.07 -13.30 9.73
N GLU A 118 -18.14 -12.88 9.08
CA GLU A 118 -19.47 -13.50 9.24
C GLU A 118 -19.43 -15.00 8.98
N GLY A 119 -18.74 -15.43 7.93
CA GLY A 119 -18.55 -16.83 7.59
C GLY A 119 -17.79 -17.63 8.67
N LEU A 120 -16.82 -16.99 9.38
CA LEU A 120 -16.10 -17.65 10.48
C LEU A 120 -16.98 -17.95 11.69
N PHE A 121 -18.05 -17.17 11.93
CA PHE A 121 -19.00 -17.40 13.01
C PHE A 121 -20.19 -18.26 12.60
N ALA A 122 -20.57 -18.27 11.33
CA ALA A 122 -21.69 -19.07 10.83
C ALA A 122 -21.39 -20.58 10.72
N GLN A 123 -20.11 -20.96 10.65
CA GLN A 123 -19.70 -22.35 10.50
C GLN A 123 -19.25 -22.92 11.85
N GLU A 124 -19.93 -24.00 12.32
CA GLU A 124 -19.38 -24.85 13.38
C GLU A 124 -18.14 -25.58 12.84
N ARG A 125 -16.96 -25.10 13.23
CA ARG A 125 -15.70 -25.68 12.79
C ARG A 125 -15.21 -26.71 13.83
N SER A 126 -14.84 -27.89 13.33
CA SER A 126 -14.12 -28.86 14.15
C SER A 126 -12.82 -28.23 14.70
N ALA A 127 -12.46 -28.51 15.94
CA ALA A 127 -11.21 -28.09 16.54
C ALA A 127 -9.94 -28.58 15.79
N LYS A 128 -10.11 -29.53 14.85
CA LYS A 128 -9.04 -30.04 13.98
C LYS A 128 -9.01 -29.40 12.61
N ALA A 129 -9.97 -28.52 12.26
CA ALA A 129 -9.97 -27.81 11.00
C ALA A 129 -8.95 -26.67 11.04
N GLY A 130 -7.94 -26.73 10.20
CA GLY A 130 -6.93 -25.68 10.04
C GLY A 130 -7.51 -24.34 9.58
N PRO A 131 -6.69 -23.28 9.46
CA PRO A 131 -7.14 -21.95 9.08
C PRO A 131 -7.75 -21.92 7.66
N LEU A 132 -8.78 -21.09 7.48
CA LEU A 132 -9.31 -20.81 6.14
C LEU A 132 -8.32 -19.91 5.39
N THR A 133 -8.15 -20.14 4.08
CA THR A 133 -7.25 -19.34 3.26
C THR A 133 -8.02 -18.71 2.11
N PHE A 134 -8.04 -17.38 2.07
CA PHE A 134 -8.70 -16.56 1.05
C PHE A 134 -7.64 -15.79 0.27
N ILE A 135 -6.88 -16.46 -0.58
CA ILE A 135 -5.78 -15.89 -1.35
C ILE A 135 -5.86 -16.46 -2.77
N GLU A 136 -6.09 -15.59 -3.74
CA GLU A 136 -6.24 -15.93 -5.14
C GLU A 136 -5.08 -15.35 -5.97
N GLY A 137 -4.06 -16.16 -6.23
CA GLY A 137 -2.99 -15.79 -7.15
C GLY A 137 -2.24 -14.51 -6.78
N LYS A 138 -1.85 -13.73 -7.81
CA LYS A 138 -1.22 -12.42 -7.65
C LYS A 138 -2.28 -11.35 -7.47
N SER A 139 -2.02 -10.39 -6.59
CA SER A 139 -2.95 -9.30 -6.34
C SER A 139 -3.25 -8.48 -7.60
N THR A 140 -4.53 -8.22 -7.83
CA THR A 140 -5.06 -7.39 -8.92
C THR A 140 -5.87 -6.20 -8.41
N TYR A 141 -6.22 -6.19 -7.14
CA TYR A 141 -7.01 -5.13 -6.52
C TYR A 141 -6.28 -3.77 -6.53
N ILE A 142 -7.05 -2.72 -6.79
CA ILE A 142 -6.67 -1.33 -6.61
C ILE A 142 -7.90 -0.56 -6.10
N PRO A 143 -7.77 0.29 -5.06
CA PRO A 143 -8.90 1.07 -4.55
C PRO A 143 -9.34 2.15 -5.55
N ASP A 144 -10.60 2.59 -5.44
CA ASP A 144 -11.14 3.76 -6.13
C ASP A 144 -11.52 4.86 -5.12
N TYR A 145 -11.92 6.05 -5.60
CA TYR A 145 -12.27 7.20 -4.75
C TYR A 145 -13.49 6.93 -3.86
N ASP A 146 -14.40 6.09 -4.31
CA ASP A 146 -15.64 5.70 -3.59
C ASP A 146 -15.44 4.47 -2.69
N THR A 147 -14.23 3.87 -2.67
CA THR A 147 -13.92 2.75 -1.78
C THR A 147 -14.11 3.17 -0.33
N PRO A 148 -14.96 2.46 0.44
CA PRO A 148 -15.15 2.73 1.86
C PRO A 148 -13.83 2.75 2.61
N ARG A 149 -13.57 3.83 3.32
CA ARG A 149 -12.30 4.02 4.02
C ARG A 149 -12.49 4.80 5.30
N PHE A 150 -11.90 4.32 6.40
CA PHE A 150 -11.83 5.02 7.67
C PHE A 150 -10.37 5.38 7.97
N ARG A 151 -10.04 6.68 7.97
CA ARG A 151 -8.67 7.14 8.15
C ARG A 151 -8.17 6.90 9.56
N LEU A 152 -6.97 6.30 9.65
CA LEU A 152 -6.22 6.09 10.88
C LEU A 152 -5.13 7.17 11.07
N THR A 153 -4.81 7.92 10.02
CA THR A 153 -3.86 9.03 10.10
C THR A 153 -4.43 10.20 10.89
N PRO A 154 -3.59 11.04 11.53
CA PRO A 154 -4.01 12.32 12.08
C PRO A 154 -4.79 13.17 11.07
N LYS A 155 -5.66 14.05 11.57
CA LYS A 155 -6.60 14.81 10.71
C LYS A 155 -5.91 15.67 9.65
N HIS A 156 -4.68 16.12 9.89
CA HIS A 156 -3.97 17.07 9.04
C HIS A 156 -3.29 16.44 7.83
N PHE A 157 -3.09 15.12 7.78
CA PHE A 157 -2.53 14.47 6.60
C PHE A 157 -3.25 13.18 6.21
N ALA A 158 -3.11 12.79 4.94
CA ALA A 158 -3.63 11.53 4.43
C ALA A 158 -2.68 10.91 3.38
N TYR A 159 -2.67 9.58 3.33
CA TYR A 159 -2.06 8.87 2.22
C TYR A 159 -3.10 8.60 1.13
N ILE A 160 -2.74 8.83 -0.12
CA ILE A 160 -3.53 8.44 -1.29
C ILE A 160 -2.72 7.42 -2.10
N LYS A 161 -3.24 6.22 -2.19
CA LYS A 161 -2.67 5.17 -3.01
C LYS A 161 -3.08 5.39 -4.46
N ILE A 162 -2.14 5.88 -5.30
CA ILE A 162 -2.42 6.23 -6.70
C ILE A 162 -2.19 5.06 -7.66
N ALA A 163 -1.40 4.06 -7.25
CA ALA A 163 -1.13 2.85 -8.01
C ALA A 163 -0.76 1.68 -7.08
N GLU A 164 -0.82 0.48 -7.60
CA GLU A 164 -0.41 -0.77 -6.93
C GLU A 164 0.52 -1.61 -7.82
N GLY A 165 1.45 -2.32 -7.20
CA GLY A 165 2.41 -3.17 -7.89
C GLY A 165 3.61 -2.43 -8.48
N CYS A 166 4.55 -3.20 -9.05
CA CYS A 166 5.79 -2.65 -9.61
C CYS A 166 6.30 -3.52 -10.75
N ASN A 167 6.85 -2.89 -11.80
CA ASN A 167 7.40 -3.57 -12.97
C ASN A 167 8.92 -3.71 -12.94
N HIS A 168 9.61 -3.14 -11.94
CA HIS A 168 11.07 -3.21 -11.86
C HIS A 168 11.56 -4.61 -11.49
N PRO A 169 12.62 -5.11 -12.17
CA PRO A 169 13.17 -6.45 -11.95
C PRO A 169 14.22 -6.49 -10.81
N CYS A 170 14.19 -5.58 -9.85
CA CYS A 170 15.19 -5.48 -8.78
C CYS A 170 15.36 -6.82 -8.06
N THR A 171 16.61 -7.33 -7.98
CA THR A 171 16.92 -8.67 -7.47
C THR A 171 16.63 -8.87 -5.99
N PHE A 172 16.56 -7.81 -5.22
CA PHE A 172 16.31 -7.81 -3.77
C PHE A 172 14.85 -7.56 -3.41
N CYS A 173 13.97 -7.31 -4.41
CA CYS A 173 12.61 -6.85 -4.16
C CYS A 173 11.57 -7.92 -4.53
N ILE A 174 10.70 -8.23 -3.58
CA ILE A 174 9.65 -9.24 -3.73
C ILE A 174 8.30 -8.64 -4.17
N ILE A 175 8.18 -7.32 -4.26
CA ILE A 175 6.93 -6.63 -4.54
C ILE A 175 6.20 -7.12 -5.80
N PRO A 176 6.87 -7.34 -6.96
CA PRO A 176 6.17 -7.83 -8.15
C PRO A 176 5.51 -9.21 -7.97
N GLN A 177 5.98 -10.00 -7.02
CA GLN A 177 5.41 -11.31 -6.69
C GLN A 177 4.22 -11.19 -5.73
N ILE A 178 4.28 -10.25 -4.76
CA ILE A 178 3.24 -10.06 -3.75
C ILE A 178 2.11 -9.19 -4.29
N ARG A 179 2.44 -7.99 -4.81
CA ARG A 179 1.46 -6.97 -5.23
C ARG A 179 1.22 -6.93 -6.74
N GLY A 180 1.88 -7.81 -7.49
CA GLY A 180 1.71 -7.95 -8.92
C GLY A 180 2.36 -6.83 -9.75
N ARG A 181 1.95 -6.72 -11.01
CA ARG A 181 2.38 -5.67 -11.93
C ARG A 181 1.81 -4.32 -11.54
N HIS A 182 2.50 -3.25 -11.95
CA HIS A 182 2.01 -1.90 -11.74
C HIS A 182 0.65 -1.68 -12.40
N ARG A 183 -0.26 -1.11 -11.65
CA ARG A 183 -1.62 -0.73 -12.04
C ARG A 183 -1.91 0.64 -11.47
N SER A 184 -2.17 1.61 -12.35
CA SER A 184 -2.54 2.96 -11.94
C SER A 184 -4.06 3.08 -11.75
N ARG A 185 -4.47 3.87 -10.78
CA ARG A 185 -5.83 4.41 -10.73
C ARG A 185 -6.05 5.37 -11.89
N THR A 186 -7.29 5.65 -12.22
CA THR A 186 -7.59 6.74 -13.15
C THR A 186 -7.23 8.09 -12.51
N GLN A 187 -6.76 9.04 -13.30
CA GLN A 187 -6.42 10.38 -12.81
C GLN A 187 -7.63 11.04 -12.14
N GLU A 188 -8.83 10.90 -12.74
CA GLU A 188 -10.09 11.40 -12.19
C GLU A 188 -10.39 10.85 -10.79
N SER A 189 -10.19 9.54 -10.57
CA SER A 189 -10.39 8.91 -9.27
C SER A 189 -9.47 9.51 -8.20
N VAL A 190 -8.19 9.73 -8.52
CA VAL A 190 -7.24 10.31 -7.59
C VAL A 190 -7.60 11.76 -7.27
N VAL A 191 -7.94 12.57 -8.29
CA VAL A 191 -8.34 13.98 -8.12
C VAL A 191 -9.57 14.10 -7.22
N LYS A 192 -10.61 13.29 -7.46
CA LYS A 192 -11.83 13.28 -6.61
C LYS A 192 -11.54 12.95 -5.15
N GLU A 193 -10.62 12.01 -4.88
CA GLU A 193 -10.22 11.67 -3.51
C GLU A 193 -9.46 12.84 -2.86
N VAL A 194 -8.55 13.52 -3.60
CA VAL A 194 -7.86 14.71 -3.10
C VAL A 194 -8.86 15.80 -2.74
N GLU A 195 -9.82 16.12 -3.63
CA GLU A 195 -10.86 17.13 -3.39
C GLU A 195 -11.66 16.83 -2.11
N ALA A 196 -12.10 15.57 -1.95
CA ALA A 196 -12.85 15.14 -0.77
C ALA A 196 -12.03 15.28 0.53
N LEU A 197 -10.74 14.93 0.49
CA LEU A 197 -9.84 15.04 1.63
C LEU A 197 -9.56 16.51 1.99
N VAL A 198 -9.28 17.36 1.01
CA VAL A 198 -9.07 18.79 1.20
C VAL A 198 -10.33 19.45 1.78
N LYS A 199 -11.50 19.12 1.24
CA LYS A 199 -12.80 19.58 1.78
C LYS A 199 -13.03 19.14 3.21
N SER A 200 -12.50 17.98 3.62
CA SER A 200 -12.55 17.49 5.01
C SER A 200 -11.52 18.13 5.95
N GLY A 201 -10.69 19.05 5.44
CA GLY A 201 -9.69 19.80 6.21
C GLY A 201 -8.29 19.19 6.25
N VAL A 202 -7.99 18.19 5.39
CA VAL A 202 -6.62 17.66 5.25
C VAL A 202 -5.71 18.71 4.65
N LYS A 203 -4.50 18.86 5.20
CA LYS A 203 -3.51 19.83 4.78
C LYS A 203 -2.35 19.21 4.00
N GLU A 204 -1.97 17.99 4.30
CA GLU A 204 -0.91 17.29 3.57
C GLU A 204 -1.46 16.03 2.90
N ILE A 205 -1.31 15.94 1.59
CA ILE A 205 -1.64 14.78 0.78
C ILE A 205 -0.35 14.06 0.39
N ASN A 206 -0.17 12.85 0.88
CA ASN A 206 0.96 12.01 0.54
C ASN A 206 0.57 11.03 -0.57
N LEU A 207 1.03 11.25 -1.79
CA LEU A 207 0.82 10.31 -2.91
C LEU A 207 1.77 9.13 -2.77
N ILE A 208 1.21 7.92 -2.75
CA ILE A 208 1.96 6.68 -2.54
C ILE A 208 1.63 5.61 -3.56
N SER A 209 2.65 4.84 -3.92
CA SER A 209 2.56 3.54 -4.59
C SER A 209 3.86 2.76 -4.34
N GLN A 210 4.14 1.69 -5.08
CA GLN A 210 5.45 1.03 -5.05
C GLN A 210 6.45 1.72 -5.98
N ASP A 211 5.94 2.43 -6.99
CA ASP A 211 6.69 3.33 -7.87
C ASP A 211 5.74 4.45 -8.32
N THR A 212 5.76 5.56 -7.60
CA THR A 212 4.87 6.70 -7.83
C THR A 212 5.14 7.39 -9.17
N THR A 213 6.40 7.36 -9.63
CA THR A 213 6.79 7.98 -10.90
C THR A 213 6.27 7.24 -12.13
N TYR A 214 5.88 5.96 -12.00
CA TYR A 214 5.30 5.19 -13.12
C TYR A 214 3.78 5.41 -13.30
N PHE A 215 3.15 6.26 -12.49
CA PHE A 215 1.70 6.52 -12.55
C PHE A 215 1.24 6.92 -13.96
N GLY A 216 0.17 6.29 -14.44
CA GLY A 216 -0.47 6.53 -15.74
C GLY A 216 0.23 5.83 -16.91
N MET A 217 1.52 5.53 -16.80
CA MET A 217 2.30 4.97 -17.91
C MET A 217 1.81 3.57 -18.35
N ASP A 218 1.23 2.80 -17.45
CA ASP A 218 0.64 1.48 -17.76
C ASP A 218 -0.66 1.56 -18.58
N GLN A 219 -1.24 2.76 -18.71
CA GLN A 219 -2.48 3.05 -19.44
C GLN A 219 -2.21 3.68 -20.83
N TRP A 220 -0.95 3.96 -21.19
CA TRP A 220 -0.61 4.52 -22.49
C TRP A 220 -0.95 3.54 -23.62
N GLU A 221 -1.40 4.07 -24.76
CA GLU A 221 -1.68 3.27 -25.95
C GLU A 221 -0.40 2.69 -26.56
N GLY A 222 -0.52 1.50 -27.16
CA GLY A 222 0.57 0.82 -27.85
C GLY A 222 1.43 -0.06 -26.93
N GLU A 223 2.76 -0.06 -27.16
CA GLU A 223 3.68 -0.90 -26.38
C GLU A 223 3.86 -0.35 -24.96
N ARG A 224 3.75 -1.25 -23.98
CA ARG A 224 3.94 -0.87 -22.57
C ARG A 224 5.35 -0.29 -22.34
N PRO A 225 5.44 0.85 -21.64
CA PRO A 225 6.73 1.46 -21.32
C PRO A 225 7.65 0.49 -20.58
N LYS A 226 8.93 0.52 -20.94
CA LYS A 226 9.98 -0.26 -20.26
C LYS A 226 10.20 0.26 -18.83
N PRO A 227 10.72 -0.54 -17.91
CA PRO A 227 11.09 -0.08 -16.57
C PRO A 227 12.13 1.06 -16.55
N SER A 228 12.78 1.36 -17.67
CA SER A 228 13.73 2.47 -17.84
C SER A 228 13.16 3.69 -18.55
N SER A 229 11.88 3.65 -18.97
CA SER A 229 11.27 4.77 -19.71
C SER A 229 11.00 5.94 -18.78
N PRO A 230 11.40 7.19 -19.15
CA PRO A 230 11.03 8.38 -18.39
C PRO A 230 9.56 8.72 -18.56
N VAL A 231 9.03 9.55 -17.67
CA VAL A 231 7.70 10.15 -17.79
C VAL A 231 7.65 11.00 -19.05
N ASP A 232 6.54 10.87 -19.81
CA ASP A 232 6.29 11.60 -21.05
C ASP A 232 4.78 11.84 -21.21
N SER A 233 4.32 13.03 -20.87
CA SER A 233 2.89 13.38 -20.89
C SER A 233 2.30 13.50 -22.31
N SER A 234 3.13 13.50 -23.36
CA SER A 234 2.64 13.49 -24.74
C SER A 234 1.97 12.15 -25.12
N LYS A 235 2.22 11.10 -24.33
CA LYS A 235 1.68 9.74 -24.54
C LYS A 235 0.38 9.45 -23.79
N GLY A 236 -0.04 10.35 -22.91
CA GLY A 236 -1.25 10.18 -22.11
C GLY A 236 -1.08 10.61 -20.67
N ASN A 237 -1.96 10.11 -19.80
CA ASN A 237 -1.90 10.40 -18.36
C ASN A 237 -0.55 9.99 -17.76
N SER A 238 -0.04 10.82 -16.86
CA SER A 238 1.25 10.65 -16.21
C SER A 238 1.23 11.30 -14.83
N LEU A 239 2.28 11.10 -14.06
CA LEU A 239 2.44 11.82 -12.79
C LEU A 239 2.44 13.34 -13.00
N CYS A 240 3.02 13.85 -14.10
CA CYS A 240 3.01 15.28 -14.41
C CYS A 240 1.60 15.83 -14.64
N THR A 241 0.78 15.12 -15.43
CA THR A 241 -0.62 15.53 -15.65
C THR A 241 -1.42 15.49 -14.36
N LEU A 242 -1.24 14.46 -13.55
CA LEU A 242 -1.90 14.35 -12.25
C LEU A 242 -1.54 15.51 -11.31
N LEU A 243 -0.26 15.84 -11.19
CA LEU A 243 0.19 16.93 -10.33
C LEU A 243 -0.37 18.29 -10.77
N ARG A 244 -0.43 18.55 -12.07
CA ARG A 244 -1.03 19.78 -12.61
C ARG A 244 -2.52 19.86 -12.30
N GLU A 245 -3.26 18.75 -12.41
CA GLU A 245 -4.69 18.72 -12.04
C GLU A 245 -4.88 18.94 -10.52
N ILE A 246 -4.12 18.26 -9.69
CA ILE A 246 -4.19 18.45 -8.24
C ILE A 246 -3.84 19.90 -7.87
N ASN A 247 -2.86 20.51 -8.54
CA ASN A 247 -2.45 21.90 -8.26
C ASN A 247 -3.58 22.92 -8.53
N ARG A 248 -4.57 22.60 -9.39
CA ARG A 248 -5.74 23.44 -9.67
C ARG A 248 -6.84 23.37 -8.62
N ILE A 249 -6.84 22.34 -7.77
CA ILE A 249 -7.84 22.18 -6.72
C ILE A 249 -7.73 23.35 -5.75
N GLU A 250 -8.85 24.02 -5.45
CA GLU A 250 -8.90 25.11 -4.48
C GLU A 250 -8.65 24.61 -3.06
N GLY A 251 -8.03 25.43 -2.24
CA GLY A 251 -7.78 25.12 -0.84
C GLY A 251 -6.31 25.33 -0.43
N ASP A 252 -6.10 25.39 0.89
CA ASP A 252 -4.79 25.50 1.51
C ASP A 252 -4.29 24.11 1.92
N PHE A 253 -3.51 23.49 1.04
CA PHE A 253 -2.91 22.17 1.22
C PHE A 253 -1.65 22.02 0.36
N TRP A 254 -0.87 20.99 0.65
CA TRP A 254 0.27 20.60 -0.19
C TRP A 254 0.31 19.10 -0.44
N VAL A 255 1.02 18.74 -1.50
CA VAL A 255 1.19 17.36 -1.96
C VAL A 255 2.65 16.95 -1.80
N ARG A 256 2.88 15.79 -1.22
CA ARG A 256 4.21 15.16 -1.11
C ARG A 256 4.25 13.88 -1.92
N LEU A 257 5.30 13.74 -2.73
CA LEU A 257 5.57 12.52 -3.47
C LEU A 257 6.46 11.59 -2.65
N LEU A 258 6.02 10.35 -2.47
CA LEU A 258 6.78 9.29 -1.81
C LEU A 258 6.99 8.11 -2.77
N TYR A 259 8.10 7.37 -2.57
CA TYR A 259 8.43 6.15 -3.31
C TYR A 259 8.62 6.35 -4.82
N THR A 260 9.43 7.33 -5.21
CA THR A 260 9.78 7.55 -6.61
C THR A 260 10.93 6.65 -7.06
N HIS A 261 11.07 6.40 -8.37
CA HIS A 261 12.14 5.61 -8.93
C HIS A 261 13.00 6.44 -9.89
N PRO A 262 14.35 6.41 -9.80
CA PRO A 262 15.22 7.29 -10.58
C PRO A 262 15.04 7.16 -12.09
N ALA A 263 14.70 5.98 -12.61
CA ALA A 263 14.57 5.72 -14.04
C ALA A 263 13.45 6.51 -14.74
N HIS A 264 12.44 6.97 -14.01
CA HIS A 264 11.27 7.64 -14.60
C HIS A 264 11.32 9.16 -14.50
N TRP A 265 12.34 9.71 -13.83
CA TRP A 265 12.50 11.15 -13.76
C TRP A 265 12.85 11.74 -15.14
N SER A 266 12.06 12.73 -15.57
CA SER A 266 12.26 13.51 -16.78
C SER A 266 12.41 14.98 -16.43
N ASP A 267 12.89 15.79 -17.38
CA ASP A 267 12.94 17.24 -17.20
C ASP A 267 11.54 17.82 -17.03
N GLU A 268 10.53 17.22 -17.70
CA GLU A 268 9.13 17.59 -17.52
C GLU A 268 8.67 17.39 -16.07
N LEU A 269 9.04 16.27 -15.41
CA LEU A 269 8.66 16.03 -14.03
C LEU A 269 9.35 17.02 -13.07
N ILE A 270 10.62 17.31 -13.30
CA ILE A 270 11.38 18.31 -12.54
C ILE A 270 10.70 19.68 -12.66
N GLN A 271 10.39 20.11 -13.89
CA GLN A 271 9.71 21.36 -14.16
C GLN A 271 8.29 21.39 -13.55
N THR A 272 7.53 20.31 -13.65
CA THR A 272 6.18 20.22 -13.06
C THR A 272 6.22 20.41 -11.54
N ILE A 273 7.19 19.79 -10.86
CA ILE A 273 7.35 19.96 -9.39
C ILE A 273 7.75 21.41 -9.07
N ALA A 274 8.60 22.02 -9.90
CA ALA A 274 9.01 23.42 -9.70
C ALA A 274 7.85 24.41 -9.88
N GLU A 275 7.00 24.20 -10.88
CA GLU A 275 5.90 25.09 -11.25
C GLU A 275 4.64 24.94 -10.38
N CYS A 276 4.39 23.75 -9.85
CA CYS A 276 3.21 23.48 -9.03
C CYS A 276 3.43 23.93 -7.58
N ASP A 277 2.82 25.05 -7.19
CA ASP A 277 2.99 25.67 -5.87
C ASP A 277 2.56 24.76 -4.71
N LYS A 278 1.54 23.91 -4.94
CA LYS A 278 1.06 22.95 -3.94
C LYS A 278 1.89 21.70 -3.83
N VAL A 279 2.83 21.47 -4.75
CA VAL A 279 3.73 20.30 -4.68
C VAL A 279 4.95 20.66 -3.85
N ALA A 280 5.16 19.90 -2.77
CA ALA A 280 6.32 20.09 -1.90
C ALA A 280 7.63 19.89 -2.69
N LYS A 281 8.58 20.81 -2.51
CA LYS A 281 9.93 20.74 -3.14
C LYS A 281 10.78 19.68 -2.42
N TYR A 282 10.24 18.48 -2.32
CA TYR A 282 10.78 17.34 -1.61
C TYR A 282 10.87 16.12 -2.55
N VAL A 283 11.99 15.41 -2.50
CA VAL A 283 12.24 14.24 -3.32
C VAL A 283 12.55 13.03 -2.44
N ASP A 284 11.69 12.01 -2.50
CA ASP A 284 11.91 10.68 -1.93
C ASP A 284 12.27 9.69 -3.04
N ILE A 285 13.57 9.38 -3.15
CA ILE A 285 14.13 8.58 -4.24
C ILE A 285 15.19 7.59 -3.73
N PRO A 286 14.88 6.30 -3.60
CA PRO A 286 15.84 5.28 -3.18
C PRO A 286 16.82 4.95 -4.32
N LEU A 287 18.01 5.50 -4.26
CA LEU A 287 19.08 5.29 -5.26
C LEU A 287 19.68 3.89 -5.18
N GLN A 288 19.68 3.26 -4.01
CA GLN A 288 20.24 1.95 -3.65
C GLN A 288 21.77 1.92 -3.62
N HIS A 289 22.45 2.34 -4.70
CA HIS A 289 23.89 2.41 -4.82
C HIS A 289 24.30 3.41 -5.91
N ILE A 290 25.61 3.70 -6.03
CA ILE A 290 26.18 4.57 -7.07
C ILE A 290 27.21 3.85 -7.96
N SER A 291 27.71 2.67 -7.55
CA SER A 291 28.62 1.86 -8.36
C SER A 291 27.85 1.08 -9.42
N ASP A 292 28.24 1.17 -10.69
CA ASP A 292 27.60 0.47 -11.79
C ASP A 292 27.62 -1.05 -11.62
N ARG A 293 28.70 -1.61 -11.07
CA ARG A 293 28.80 -3.04 -10.74
C ARG A 293 27.68 -3.46 -9.79
N MET A 294 27.40 -2.67 -8.76
CA MET A 294 26.34 -2.97 -7.79
C MET A 294 24.95 -2.74 -8.39
N LEU A 295 24.75 -1.63 -9.10
CA LEU A 295 23.49 -1.34 -9.78
C LEU A 295 23.12 -2.44 -10.78
N THR A 296 24.08 -2.94 -11.54
CA THR A 296 23.90 -4.07 -12.47
C THR A 296 23.54 -5.35 -11.72
N ALA A 297 24.27 -5.69 -10.64
CA ALA A 297 23.97 -6.87 -9.81
C ALA A 297 22.58 -6.80 -9.18
N MET A 298 22.11 -5.60 -8.79
CA MET A 298 20.77 -5.33 -8.27
C MET A 298 19.71 -5.26 -9.37
N LYS A 299 20.07 -5.39 -10.64
CA LYS A 299 19.18 -5.15 -11.79
C LYS A 299 18.48 -3.78 -11.72
N ARG A 300 19.21 -2.76 -11.25
CA ARG A 300 18.75 -1.37 -11.37
C ARG A 300 18.98 -0.93 -12.81
N VAL A 301 17.96 -0.29 -13.39
CA VAL A 301 17.98 0.12 -14.81
C VAL A 301 18.64 1.46 -15.07
N THR A 302 19.35 2.00 -14.08
CA THR A 302 20.07 3.29 -14.13
C THR A 302 21.57 3.08 -13.81
N SER A 303 22.44 3.88 -14.42
CA SER A 303 23.87 3.92 -14.12
C SER A 303 24.22 4.95 -13.04
N GLY A 304 25.43 4.86 -12.49
CA GLY A 304 25.94 5.86 -11.53
C GLY A 304 26.04 7.25 -12.14
N ASP A 305 26.46 7.36 -13.40
CA ASP A 305 26.55 8.65 -14.09
C ASP A 305 25.17 9.25 -14.38
N TYR A 306 24.20 8.43 -14.78
CA TYR A 306 22.81 8.86 -14.90
C TYR A 306 22.27 9.42 -13.57
N ILE A 307 22.53 8.74 -12.45
CA ILE A 307 22.09 9.18 -11.13
C ILE A 307 22.72 10.53 -10.75
N ARG A 308 24.04 10.71 -10.99
CA ARG A 308 24.73 11.98 -10.72
C ARG A 308 24.16 13.13 -11.55
N ASP A 309 23.91 12.87 -12.84
CA ASP A 309 23.30 13.84 -13.72
C ASP A 309 21.87 14.19 -13.31
N LEU A 310 21.05 13.19 -12.99
CA LEU A 310 19.69 13.39 -12.49
C LEU A 310 19.67 14.28 -11.24
N LEU A 311 20.51 14.00 -10.25
CA LEU A 311 20.59 14.82 -9.03
C LEU A 311 21.03 16.27 -9.32
N ARG A 312 21.92 16.48 -10.30
CA ARG A 312 22.32 17.83 -10.74
C ARG A 312 21.14 18.56 -11.37
N ARG A 313 20.40 17.91 -12.27
CA ARG A 313 19.21 18.49 -12.92
C ARG A 313 18.10 18.82 -11.91
N MET A 314 17.83 17.91 -10.96
CA MET A 314 16.88 18.15 -9.88
C MET A 314 17.22 19.39 -9.05
N ARG A 315 18.49 19.52 -8.62
CA ARG A 315 18.94 20.68 -7.83
C ARG A 315 18.90 21.99 -8.61
N ALA A 316 19.16 21.93 -9.91
CA ALA A 316 19.06 23.12 -10.78
C ALA A 316 17.61 23.50 -11.08
N GLY A 317 16.72 22.51 -11.25
CA GLY A 317 15.36 22.72 -11.70
C GLY A 317 14.33 22.91 -10.57
N ILE A 318 14.61 22.44 -9.35
CA ILE A 318 13.73 22.60 -8.19
C ILE A 318 14.51 23.39 -7.11
N PRO A 319 14.48 24.73 -7.19
CA PRO A 319 15.14 25.57 -6.21
C PRO A 319 14.38 25.57 -4.88
N GLY A 320 15.14 25.52 -3.75
CA GLY A 320 14.57 25.55 -2.39
C GLY A 320 15.38 24.77 -1.38
#